data_7ac35cdd96f765c5dc43039af8354f52
#
_entry.id   7ac35cdd96f765c5dc43039af8354f52
#
_cell.length_a   1.000
_cell.length_b   1.000
_cell.length_c   1.000
_cell.angle_alpha   90.00
_cell.angle_beta   90.00
_cell.angle_gamma   90.00
#
_symmetry.space_group_name_H-M   'P 1'
#
loop_
_entity.id
_entity.type
_entity.pdbx_description
1 polymer ?
#
loop_
_entity_poly.entity_id
_entity_poly.type
_entity_poly.pdbx_seq_one_letter_code
_entity_poly.pdbx_strand_id
1 'polypeptide(L)'
;VKKRSSRTAVAGLALVVAACGGGEVSDTTTTRATTTTTLAGTTTTEAVETTITAAAGRSFIGADGVETEITDTSRIVSLNGDITEIIFELGLGENVVGVDVTTTYPPEAAALNDSGQTVGFAQQLAAEGVLRFEPTLVIGDTQIAPPEAIEQLRAAGVPVAIIETQVTLDGVEAKILDVAEILGVPDEGQVLAERVNGEIEAAQARVADDGSDPTVAFVYVRGPQVVFLFGAGMPTQAMIEGAGAIDAGAASGVAGPAPLTPEALVAAAPDVIVLPEAGLAALGGVEAFQALPGVAETPAVQSGSLLSYDEAFFFNLGPRVGQALDRFISDLYPDLAD
;
A
#
# COMPACT_ATOMS: atom_id res chain seq x y z
N VAL A 1 57.93 -0.23 8.84
CA VAL A 1 58.64 -0.04 10.09
C VAL A 1 57.67 -0.11 11.25
N LYS A 2 57.89 -1.14 12.14
CA LYS A 2 57.45 -1.36 13.52
C LYS A 2 55.92 -1.26 13.86
N LYS A 3 55.17 -2.37 14.10
CA LYS A 3 55.14 -3.32 15.25
C LYS A 3 54.99 -2.67 16.65
N ARG A 4 53.84 -3.01 17.31
CA ARG A 4 53.66 -3.50 18.69
C ARG A 4 52.15 -3.63 18.93
N SER A 5 51.45 -4.72 19.17
CA SER A 5 51.57 -5.86 20.11
C SER A 5 51.38 -5.47 21.58
N SER A 6 50.26 -5.94 22.15
CA SER A 6 50.02 -6.41 23.53
C SER A 6 48.52 -6.76 23.62
N ARG A 7 48.00 -7.92 23.76
CA ARG A 7 48.04 -9.04 24.74
C ARG A 7 47.73 -8.59 26.17
N THR A 8 46.63 -9.12 26.71
CA THR A 8 46.54 -10.05 27.89
C THR A 8 45.12 -9.91 28.43
N ALA A 9 44.31 -10.85 28.76
CA ALA A 9 44.17 -12.18 29.27
C ALA A 9 42.91 -12.19 30.13
N VAL A 10 41.96 -13.11 29.92
CA VAL A 10 41.69 -14.38 30.63
C VAL A 10 41.18 -14.26 32.07
N ALA A 11 39.99 -14.80 32.33
CA ALA A 11 39.49 -15.63 33.39
C ALA A 11 37.97 -15.71 33.27
N GLY A 12 37.24 -16.75 33.07
CA GLY A 12 37.38 -18.16 33.51
C GLY A 12 36.58 -18.43 34.76
N LEU A 13 35.50 -19.20 34.68
CA LEU A 13 34.98 -20.18 35.65
C LEU A 13 33.49 -20.42 35.38
N ALA A 14 33.08 -21.47 34.76
CA ALA A 14 32.86 -22.85 35.22
C ALA A 14 31.55 -23.09 35.98
N LEU A 15 30.66 -23.84 35.34
CA LEU A 15 29.98 -25.09 35.72
C LEU A 15 29.04 -25.07 36.95
N VAL A 16 27.77 -25.47 36.73
CA VAL A 16 27.16 -26.63 37.36
C VAL A 16 25.99 -27.17 36.53
N VAL A 17 26.01 -28.48 36.35
CA VAL A 17 25.03 -29.37 35.72
C VAL A 17 23.99 -29.84 36.75
N ALA A 18 22.69 -29.98 36.31
CA ALA A 18 21.75 -31.07 36.68
C ALA A 18 20.43 -30.82 35.97
N ALA A 19 20.02 -31.58 35.05
CA ALA A 19 19.40 -32.91 34.99
C ALA A 19 17.86 -32.85 35.07
N CYS A 20 17.24 -33.32 33.96
CA CYS A 20 16.00 -34.06 33.79
C CYS A 20 14.64 -33.47 34.19
N GLY A 21 13.78 -33.36 33.21
CA GLY A 21 12.32 -33.39 33.33
C GLY A 21 11.66 -32.95 32.07
N GLY A 22 11.12 -33.88 31.26
CA GLY A 22 10.35 -33.56 30.05
C GLY A 22 9.05 -32.87 30.41
N GLY A 23 8.68 -31.93 29.59
CA GLY A 23 7.40 -31.22 29.60
C GLY A 23 7.29 -30.41 28.30
N GLU A 24 6.24 -30.63 27.61
CA GLU A 24 5.84 -29.90 26.39
C GLU A 24 5.96 -28.40 26.61
N VAL A 25 6.70 -27.73 25.75
CA VAL A 25 6.85 -26.28 25.78
C VAL A 25 5.84 -25.72 24.80
N SER A 26 4.72 -25.23 25.31
CA SER A 26 3.89 -24.25 24.60
C SER A 26 4.58 -22.91 24.74
N ASP A 27 5.17 -22.41 23.68
CA ASP A 27 5.71 -21.06 23.64
C ASP A 27 4.56 -20.04 23.64
N THR A 28 4.32 -19.46 24.81
CA THR A 28 3.39 -18.35 24.98
C THR A 28 4.20 -17.06 24.97
N THR A 29 4.12 -16.31 23.90
CA THR A 29 4.70 -14.96 23.83
C THR A 29 3.75 -14.00 24.56
N THR A 30 4.18 -13.41 25.65
CA THR A 30 3.40 -12.50 26.48
C THR A 30 3.71 -11.05 26.11
N THR A 31 2.76 -10.35 25.53
CA THR A 31 2.82 -8.90 25.27
C THR A 31 2.14 -8.13 26.38
N ARG A 32 2.77 -7.06 26.88
CA ARG A 32 2.34 -6.32 28.06
C ARG A 32 1.59 -5.04 27.71
N ALA A 33 0.31 -4.97 28.01
CA ALA A 33 -0.51 -3.76 27.91
C ALA A 33 -0.82 -3.18 29.29
N THR A 34 -0.99 -1.85 29.37
CA THR A 34 -1.13 -1.17 30.65
C THR A 34 -2.53 -0.59 30.86
N THR A 35 -3.24 -1.00 31.89
CA THR A 35 -4.54 -0.42 32.30
C THR A 35 -4.32 0.53 33.48
N THR A 36 -4.85 1.76 33.38
CA THR A 36 -4.76 2.77 34.46
C THR A 36 -6.06 2.81 35.23
N THR A 37 -6.01 2.49 36.52
CA THR A 37 -7.14 2.63 37.45
C THR A 37 -6.81 3.70 38.50
N THR A 38 -7.64 4.74 38.61
CA THR A 38 -7.47 5.83 39.59
C THR A 38 -8.42 5.63 40.74
N LEU A 39 -7.90 5.41 41.92
CA LEU A 39 -8.62 5.38 43.20
C LEU A 39 -7.91 6.27 44.22
N ALA A 40 -8.62 7.28 44.75
CA ALA A 40 -8.26 8.07 45.93
C ALA A 40 -6.80 8.60 45.98
N GLY A 41 -6.40 9.39 44.97
CA GLY A 41 -5.18 10.21 45.03
C GLY A 41 -3.87 9.47 44.69
N THR A 42 -3.94 8.22 44.27
CA THR A 42 -2.78 7.49 43.77
C THR A 42 -3.10 6.90 42.41
N THR A 43 -2.38 7.32 41.39
CA THR A 43 -2.49 6.75 40.04
C THR A 43 -1.57 5.54 39.96
N THR A 44 -2.14 4.35 39.93
CA THR A 44 -1.41 3.13 39.63
C THR A 44 -1.69 2.75 38.18
N THR A 45 -0.64 2.70 37.36
CA THR A 45 -0.72 2.23 35.99
C THR A 45 -0.39 0.73 35.98
N GLU A 46 -1.40 -0.08 35.77
CA GLU A 46 -1.20 -1.51 35.46
C GLU A 46 -1.14 -1.72 33.97
N ALA A 47 -0.13 -2.47 33.54
CA ALA A 47 -0.05 -2.89 32.16
C ALA A 47 -0.98 -4.09 31.94
N VAL A 48 -1.97 -3.96 31.10
CA VAL A 48 -2.79 -5.07 30.60
C VAL A 48 -2.00 -5.75 29.49
N GLU A 49 -1.58 -6.98 29.78
CA GLU A 49 -0.99 -7.82 28.73
C GLU A 49 -2.12 -8.42 27.90
N THR A 50 -2.30 -7.91 26.68
CA THR A 50 -3.14 -8.57 25.69
C THR A 50 -2.28 -9.64 25.03
N THR A 51 -2.48 -10.88 25.43
CA THR A 51 -1.87 -12.02 24.73
C THR A 51 -2.64 -12.22 23.44
N ILE A 52 -2.07 -11.81 22.32
CA ILE A 52 -2.54 -12.26 21.03
C ILE A 52 -2.08 -13.72 20.92
N THR A 53 -2.96 -14.64 21.24
CA THR A 53 -2.73 -16.07 21.02
C THR A 53 -2.64 -16.24 19.50
N ALA A 54 -1.54 -16.76 18.98
CA ALA A 54 -1.47 -17.21 17.60
C ALA A 54 -2.64 -18.18 17.39
N ALA A 55 -3.60 -17.76 16.57
CA ALA A 55 -4.80 -18.54 16.30
C ALA A 55 -4.39 -19.87 15.66
N ALA A 56 -5.12 -20.95 15.99
CA ALA A 56 -5.04 -22.21 15.26
C ALA A 56 -5.02 -21.93 13.76
N GLY A 57 -4.19 -22.67 13.01
CA GLY A 57 -3.98 -22.47 11.60
C GLY A 57 -5.28 -22.18 10.86
N ARG A 58 -5.31 -21.09 10.12
CA ARG A 58 -6.44 -20.68 9.27
C ARG A 58 -6.09 -20.90 7.81
N SER A 59 -7.07 -21.13 6.99
CA SER A 59 -6.86 -21.20 5.55
C SER A 59 -7.52 -20.02 4.84
N PHE A 60 -6.90 -19.57 3.77
CA PHE A 60 -7.40 -18.52 2.88
C PHE A 60 -7.38 -19.07 1.45
N ILE A 61 -8.50 -18.94 0.72
CA ILE A 61 -8.57 -19.30 -0.70
C ILE A 61 -8.24 -18.05 -1.51
N GLY A 62 -7.06 -18.04 -2.12
CA GLY A 62 -6.59 -16.90 -2.90
C GLY A 62 -7.37 -16.69 -4.20
N ALA A 63 -7.21 -15.52 -4.80
CA ALA A 63 -7.77 -15.17 -6.11
C ALA A 63 -7.24 -16.08 -7.23
N ASP A 64 -6.11 -16.73 -7.05
CA ASP A 64 -5.55 -17.76 -7.93
C ASP A 64 -6.17 -19.15 -7.71
N GLY A 65 -7.16 -19.27 -6.81
CA GLY A 65 -7.85 -20.51 -6.48
C GLY A 65 -7.05 -21.48 -5.60
N VAL A 66 -5.90 -21.04 -5.06
CA VAL A 66 -5.04 -21.86 -4.20
C VAL A 66 -5.41 -21.62 -2.74
N GLU A 67 -5.70 -22.71 -2.01
CA GLU A 67 -5.88 -22.66 -0.57
C GLU A 67 -4.51 -22.57 0.12
N THR A 68 -4.32 -21.51 0.90
CA THR A 68 -3.08 -21.25 1.65
C THR A 68 -3.34 -21.43 3.14
N GLU A 69 -2.65 -22.37 3.77
CA GLU A 69 -2.66 -22.53 5.23
C GLU A 69 -1.73 -21.51 5.88
N ILE A 70 -2.27 -20.72 6.83
CA ILE A 70 -1.54 -19.64 7.51
C ILE A 70 -1.46 -19.97 8.99
N THR A 71 -0.27 -20.29 9.45
CA THR A 71 -0.01 -20.68 10.85
C THR A 71 0.85 -19.67 11.59
N ASP A 72 1.56 -18.79 10.86
CA ASP A 72 2.48 -17.80 11.43
C ASP A 72 2.46 -16.52 10.58
N THR A 73 2.23 -15.39 11.22
CA THR A 73 2.25 -14.05 10.63
C THR A 73 3.32 -13.14 11.23
N SER A 74 4.33 -13.74 11.87
CA SER A 74 5.38 -12.97 12.54
C SER A 74 6.40 -12.33 11.59
N ARG A 75 6.48 -12.80 10.33
CA ARG A 75 7.41 -12.31 9.31
C ARG A 75 6.71 -12.20 7.97
N ILE A 76 6.12 -11.04 7.71
CA ILE A 76 5.32 -10.78 6.52
C ILE A 76 6.16 -10.10 5.45
N VAL A 77 6.11 -10.59 4.22
CA VAL A 77 6.52 -9.83 3.04
C VAL A 77 5.27 -9.39 2.31
N SER A 78 5.12 -8.08 2.15
CA SER A 78 3.99 -7.45 1.44
C SER A 78 4.43 -7.01 0.05
N LEU A 79 3.67 -7.42 -0.96
CA LEU A 79 4.01 -7.23 -2.38
C LEU A 79 3.20 -6.12 -3.05
N ASN A 80 2.62 -5.21 -2.28
CA ASN A 80 1.98 -4.01 -2.78
C ASN A 80 1.88 -2.95 -1.66
N GLY A 81 2.03 -1.68 -2.01
CA GLY A 81 2.05 -0.57 -1.05
C GLY A 81 0.74 -0.39 -0.31
N ASP A 82 -0.41 -0.58 -0.97
CA ASP A 82 -1.74 -0.49 -0.34
C ASP A 82 -2.00 -1.67 0.63
N ILE A 83 -1.56 -2.88 0.29
CA ILE A 83 -1.59 -4.04 1.20
C ILE A 83 -0.72 -3.76 2.42
N THR A 84 0.48 -3.19 2.21
CA THR A 84 1.37 -2.80 3.32
C THR A 84 0.68 -1.79 4.23
N GLU A 85 0.04 -0.76 3.67
CA GLU A 85 -0.70 0.25 4.43
C GLU A 85 -1.82 -0.38 5.26
N ILE A 86 -2.59 -1.33 4.69
CA ILE A 86 -3.63 -2.07 5.42
C ILE A 86 -3.02 -2.85 6.61
N ILE A 87 -1.89 -3.55 6.40
CA ILE A 87 -1.22 -4.31 7.46
C ILE A 87 -0.83 -3.39 8.63
N PHE A 88 -0.33 -2.18 8.33
CA PHE A 88 0.05 -1.19 9.34
C PHE A 88 -1.19 -0.63 10.06
N GLU A 89 -2.26 -0.30 9.35
CA GLU A 89 -3.53 0.18 9.94
C GLU A 89 -4.20 -0.88 10.83
N LEU A 90 -4.03 -2.16 10.52
CA LEU A 90 -4.47 -3.28 11.36
C LEU A 90 -3.54 -3.55 12.57
N GLY A 91 -2.50 -2.73 12.78
CA GLY A 91 -1.60 -2.82 13.93
C GLY A 91 -0.54 -3.93 13.84
N LEU A 92 -0.32 -4.52 12.67
CA LEU A 92 0.63 -5.61 12.44
C LEU A 92 1.87 -5.17 11.64
N GLY A 93 2.12 -3.87 11.55
CA GLY A 93 3.26 -3.30 10.82
C GLY A 93 4.63 -3.78 11.31
N GLU A 94 4.78 -4.06 12.63
CA GLU A 94 6.03 -4.59 13.19
C GLU A 94 6.39 -5.99 12.65
N ASN A 95 5.42 -6.72 12.11
CA ASN A 95 5.62 -8.04 11.52
C ASN A 95 6.10 -7.96 10.06
N VAL A 96 6.06 -6.77 9.43
CA VAL A 96 6.49 -6.59 8.04
C VAL A 96 8.02 -6.56 7.98
N VAL A 97 8.61 -7.51 7.27
CA VAL A 97 10.07 -7.66 7.15
C VAL A 97 10.58 -7.34 5.75
N GLY A 98 9.70 -7.23 4.77
CA GLY A 98 10.03 -6.87 3.40
C GLY A 98 8.82 -6.31 2.66
N VAL A 99 9.07 -5.34 1.80
CA VAL A 99 8.05 -4.61 1.05
C VAL A 99 8.43 -4.49 -0.43
N ASP A 100 7.46 -4.20 -1.29
CA ASP A 100 7.75 -3.82 -2.66
C ASP A 100 8.07 -2.31 -2.78
N VAL A 101 8.58 -1.86 -3.92
CA VAL A 101 9.00 -0.47 -4.14
C VAL A 101 7.86 0.54 -4.14
N THR A 102 6.59 0.10 -4.26
CA THR A 102 5.42 0.99 -4.24
C THR A 102 5.03 1.40 -2.82
N THR A 103 5.68 0.80 -1.82
CA THR A 103 5.48 1.11 -0.40
C THR A 103 6.15 2.45 -0.05
N THR A 104 5.37 3.52 -0.01
CA THR A 104 5.80 4.88 0.33
C THR A 104 5.12 5.43 1.58
N TYR A 105 4.14 4.69 2.13
CA TYR A 105 3.38 5.05 3.32
C TYR A 105 2.96 3.78 4.10
N PRO A 106 2.80 3.84 5.45
CA PRO A 106 3.17 4.97 6.32
C PRO A 106 4.68 5.21 6.39
N PRO A 107 5.18 6.26 7.05
CA PRO A 107 6.61 6.56 7.12
C PRO A 107 7.47 5.40 7.61
N GLU A 108 6.94 4.59 8.53
CA GLU A 108 7.59 3.39 9.05
C GLU A 108 7.76 2.31 7.97
N ALA A 109 6.74 2.13 7.13
CA ALA A 109 6.80 1.20 5.99
C ALA A 109 7.73 1.72 4.88
N ALA A 110 7.68 3.02 4.58
CA ALA A 110 8.62 3.66 3.65
C ALA A 110 10.07 3.48 4.09
N ALA A 111 10.34 3.58 5.40
CA ALA A 111 11.67 3.35 5.96
C ALA A 111 12.19 1.92 5.71
N LEU A 112 11.33 0.91 5.60
CA LEU A 112 11.73 -0.45 5.20
C LEU A 112 12.25 -0.45 3.76
N ASN A 113 11.55 0.21 2.86
CA ASN A 113 11.97 0.36 1.46
C ASN A 113 13.31 1.10 1.35
N ASP A 114 13.44 2.24 2.03
CA ASP A 114 14.66 3.08 2.04
C ASP A 114 15.87 2.36 2.64
N SER A 115 15.66 1.49 3.62
CA SER A 115 16.73 0.71 4.26
C SER A 115 17.15 -0.54 3.46
N GLY A 116 16.55 -0.77 2.28
CA GLY A 116 16.85 -1.89 1.41
C GLY A 116 16.08 -3.18 1.78
N GLN A 117 15.06 -3.08 2.61
CA GLN A 117 14.14 -4.19 2.89
C GLN A 117 13.04 -4.26 1.81
N THR A 118 13.44 -4.12 0.55
CA THR A 118 12.57 -4.14 -0.62
C THR A 118 12.83 -5.35 -1.51
N VAL A 119 11.78 -5.92 -2.06
CA VAL A 119 11.84 -7.03 -3.02
C VAL A 119 11.87 -6.55 -4.48
N GLY A 120 11.84 -5.24 -4.70
CA GLY A 120 11.68 -4.63 -6.03
C GLY A 120 10.21 -4.51 -6.41
N PHE A 121 9.93 -4.48 -7.71
CA PHE A 121 8.56 -4.44 -8.23
C PHE A 121 7.92 -5.83 -8.18
N ALA A 122 6.70 -5.92 -7.67
CA ALA A 122 5.92 -7.17 -7.65
C ALA A 122 5.67 -7.72 -9.06
N GLN A 123 5.59 -6.86 -10.08
CA GLN A 123 5.45 -7.24 -11.49
C GLN A 123 6.76 -7.79 -12.11
N GLN A 124 7.86 -7.79 -11.37
CA GLN A 124 9.16 -8.34 -11.78
C GLN A 124 9.79 -9.11 -10.60
N LEU A 125 8.96 -9.86 -9.88
CA LEU A 125 9.35 -10.52 -8.64
C LEU A 125 10.39 -11.62 -8.88
N ALA A 126 11.42 -11.65 -8.02
CA ALA A 126 12.37 -12.75 -7.92
C ALA A 126 12.17 -13.46 -6.58
N ALA A 127 11.89 -14.76 -6.59
CA ALA A 127 11.64 -15.54 -5.37
C ALA A 127 12.80 -15.44 -4.37
N GLU A 128 14.06 -15.44 -4.83
CA GLU A 128 15.25 -15.31 -3.99
C GLU A 128 15.28 -13.97 -3.24
N GLY A 129 14.79 -12.88 -3.90
CA GLY A 129 14.65 -11.55 -3.30
C GLY A 129 13.65 -11.54 -2.14
N VAL A 130 12.65 -12.39 -2.17
CA VAL A 130 11.66 -12.59 -1.09
C VAL A 130 12.21 -13.52 -0.01
N LEU A 131 12.76 -14.66 -0.40
CA LEU A 131 13.26 -15.70 0.52
C LEU A 131 14.37 -15.20 1.45
N ARG A 132 15.16 -14.20 1.03
CA ARG A 132 16.21 -13.60 1.91
C ARG A 132 15.67 -12.99 3.20
N PHE A 133 14.38 -12.67 3.24
CA PHE A 133 13.70 -12.15 4.42
C PHE A 133 13.17 -13.24 5.35
N GLU A 134 13.33 -14.51 4.98
CA GLU A 134 12.83 -15.67 5.74
C GLU A 134 11.34 -15.48 6.13
N PRO A 135 10.45 -15.20 5.16
CA PRO A 135 9.06 -14.90 5.47
C PRO A 135 8.32 -16.14 5.97
N THR A 136 7.42 -15.92 6.94
CA THR A 136 6.42 -16.91 7.36
C THR A 136 5.12 -16.74 6.58
N LEU A 137 4.94 -15.60 5.91
CA LEU A 137 3.81 -15.30 5.04
C LEU A 137 4.21 -14.27 3.98
N VAL A 138 3.73 -14.49 2.75
CA VAL A 138 3.77 -13.49 1.68
C VAL A 138 2.33 -13.13 1.31
N ILE A 139 2.03 -11.84 1.22
CA ILE A 139 0.73 -11.33 0.78
C ILE A 139 0.94 -10.45 -0.44
N GLY A 140 0.14 -10.66 -1.47
CA GLY A 140 0.14 -9.85 -2.67
C GLY A 140 -1.16 -9.99 -3.46
N ASP A 141 -1.22 -9.37 -4.63
CA ASP A 141 -2.40 -9.39 -5.47
C ASP A 141 -2.17 -10.11 -6.81
N THR A 142 -3.20 -10.15 -7.66
CA THR A 142 -3.18 -10.84 -8.95
C THR A 142 -2.25 -10.19 -9.99
N GLN A 143 -1.62 -9.04 -9.68
CA GLN A 143 -0.66 -8.39 -10.59
C GLN A 143 0.79 -8.88 -10.41
N ILE A 144 1.05 -9.78 -9.47
CA ILE A 144 2.39 -10.33 -9.26
C ILE A 144 2.83 -11.10 -10.51
N ALA A 145 4.04 -10.78 -10.97
CA ALA A 145 4.64 -11.44 -12.12
C ALA A 145 6.17 -11.62 -11.92
N PRO A 146 6.78 -12.65 -12.49
CA PRO A 146 6.12 -13.74 -13.22
C PRO A 146 5.48 -14.77 -12.27
N PRO A 147 4.47 -15.55 -12.72
CA PRO A 147 3.79 -16.56 -11.88
C PRO A 147 4.75 -17.60 -11.29
N GLU A 148 5.83 -17.91 -11.98
CA GLU A 148 6.88 -18.84 -11.55
C GLU A 148 7.53 -18.41 -10.23
N ALA A 149 7.57 -17.12 -9.93
CA ALA A 149 8.08 -16.63 -8.65
C ALA A 149 7.19 -17.08 -7.48
N ILE A 150 5.86 -17.03 -7.65
CA ILE A 150 4.90 -17.54 -6.66
C ILE A 150 5.05 -19.04 -6.47
N GLU A 151 5.17 -19.79 -7.59
CA GLU A 151 5.37 -21.24 -7.56
C GLU A 151 6.66 -21.62 -6.81
N GLN A 152 7.75 -20.88 -7.02
CA GLN A 152 9.02 -21.08 -6.33
C GLN A 152 8.93 -20.79 -4.84
N LEU A 153 8.22 -19.74 -4.42
CA LEU A 153 7.99 -19.44 -3.01
C LEU A 153 7.21 -20.55 -2.32
N ARG A 154 6.12 -21.03 -2.94
CA ARG A 154 5.30 -22.13 -2.42
C ARG A 154 6.10 -23.45 -2.38
N ALA A 155 6.92 -23.73 -3.41
CA ALA A 155 7.81 -24.91 -3.44
C ALA A 155 8.88 -24.85 -2.34
N ALA A 156 9.29 -23.64 -1.91
CA ALA A 156 10.18 -23.44 -0.77
C ALA A 156 9.47 -23.57 0.59
N GLY A 157 8.16 -23.83 0.59
CA GLY A 157 7.36 -24.00 1.81
C GLY A 157 6.86 -22.68 2.41
N VAL A 158 6.92 -21.58 1.68
CA VAL A 158 6.40 -20.27 2.13
C VAL A 158 4.92 -20.15 1.77
N PRO A 159 4.03 -19.90 2.74
CA PRO A 159 2.63 -19.55 2.47
C PRO A 159 2.54 -18.26 1.65
N VAL A 160 1.81 -18.29 0.52
CA VAL A 160 1.59 -17.13 -0.34
C VAL A 160 0.10 -16.95 -0.55
N ALA A 161 -0.45 -15.89 0.03
CA ALA A 161 -1.85 -15.49 -0.11
C ALA A 161 -1.96 -14.42 -1.20
N ILE A 162 -2.78 -14.69 -2.21
CA ILE A 162 -3.01 -13.78 -3.35
C ILE A 162 -4.45 -13.27 -3.25
N ILE A 163 -4.61 -11.97 -3.08
CA ILE A 163 -5.94 -11.32 -3.11
C ILE A 163 -6.25 -10.79 -4.51
N GLU A 164 -7.51 -10.48 -4.78
CA GLU A 164 -7.91 -9.88 -6.04
C GLU A 164 -7.43 -8.42 -6.11
N THR A 165 -6.89 -8.02 -7.25
CA THR A 165 -6.55 -6.61 -7.50
C THR A 165 -7.84 -5.80 -7.63
N GLN A 166 -7.99 -4.81 -6.78
CA GLN A 166 -9.15 -3.91 -6.80
C GLN A 166 -8.82 -2.63 -7.57
N VAL A 167 -9.72 -2.25 -8.48
CA VAL A 167 -9.60 -1.03 -9.31
C VAL A 167 -10.82 -0.11 -9.16
N THR A 168 -11.69 -0.37 -8.18
CA THR A 168 -12.89 0.40 -7.88
C THR A 168 -12.92 0.84 -6.42
N LEU A 169 -13.64 1.91 -6.11
CA LEU A 169 -13.78 2.38 -4.73
C LEU A 169 -14.49 1.32 -3.86
N ASP A 170 -15.55 0.69 -4.36
CA ASP A 170 -16.26 -0.37 -3.64
C ASP A 170 -15.38 -1.61 -3.37
N GLY A 171 -14.35 -1.82 -4.19
CA GLY A 171 -13.41 -2.93 -4.02
C GLY A 171 -12.46 -2.77 -2.84
N VAL A 172 -12.30 -1.55 -2.31
CA VAL A 172 -11.37 -1.27 -1.20
C VAL A 172 -11.79 -2.01 0.08
N GLU A 173 -13.10 -2.07 0.35
CA GLU A 173 -13.64 -2.85 1.47
C GLU A 173 -13.23 -4.32 1.38
N ALA A 174 -13.45 -4.97 0.24
CA ALA A 174 -13.09 -6.37 0.03
C ALA A 174 -11.60 -6.61 0.26
N LYS A 175 -10.74 -5.73 -0.26
CA LYS A 175 -9.29 -5.78 -0.05
C LYS A 175 -8.91 -5.73 1.43
N ILE A 176 -9.50 -4.80 2.19
CA ILE A 176 -9.25 -4.66 3.64
C ILE A 176 -9.68 -5.93 4.38
N LEU A 177 -10.86 -6.45 4.07
CA LEU A 177 -11.40 -7.64 4.73
C LEU A 177 -10.58 -8.89 4.40
N ASP A 178 -10.15 -9.08 3.15
CA ASP A 178 -9.28 -10.18 2.74
C ASP A 178 -7.94 -10.14 3.50
N VAL A 179 -7.29 -8.97 3.57
CA VAL A 179 -6.03 -8.82 4.32
C VAL A 179 -6.24 -9.09 5.81
N ALA A 180 -7.33 -8.62 6.40
CA ALA A 180 -7.66 -8.84 7.80
C ALA A 180 -7.95 -10.33 8.09
N GLU A 181 -8.65 -11.04 7.19
CA GLU A 181 -8.88 -12.48 7.28
C GLU A 181 -7.55 -13.25 7.22
N ILE A 182 -6.69 -12.93 6.25
CA ILE A 182 -5.34 -13.49 6.10
C ILE A 182 -4.52 -13.29 7.37
N LEU A 183 -4.63 -12.14 8.02
CA LEU A 183 -3.88 -11.80 9.23
C LEU A 183 -4.53 -12.33 10.51
N GLY A 184 -5.81 -12.76 10.46
CA GLY A 184 -6.55 -13.28 11.61
C GLY A 184 -7.05 -12.20 12.56
N VAL A 185 -7.36 -11.03 12.04
CA VAL A 185 -7.89 -9.85 12.73
C VAL A 185 -9.17 -9.32 12.04
N PRO A 186 -10.18 -10.19 11.82
CA PRO A 186 -11.37 -9.82 11.04
C PRO A 186 -12.19 -8.69 11.69
N ASP A 187 -12.23 -8.61 13.02
CA ASP A 187 -12.97 -7.56 13.72
C ASP A 187 -12.33 -6.19 13.51
N GLU A 188 -11.00 -6.09 13.56
CA GLU A 188 -10.24 -4.89 13.24
C GLU A 188 -10.39 -4.52 11.76
N GLY A 189 -10.41 -5.52 10.88
CA GLY A 189 -10.68 -5.35 9.45
C GLY A 189 -12.04 -4.72 9.18
N GLN A 190 -13.09 -5.20 9.86
CA GLN A 190 -14.43 -4.66 9.74
C GLN A 190 -14.48 -3.17 10.17
N VAL A 191 -13.87 -2.84 11.30
CA VAL A 191 -13.79 -1.44 11.77
C VAL A 191 -13.04 -0.55 10.78
N LEU A 192 -11.94 -1.04 10.21
CA LEU A 192 -11.16 -0.31 9.21
C LEU A 192 -11.97 -0.10 7.93
N ALA A 193 -12.64 -1.14 7.43
CA ALA A 193 -13.46 -1.08 6.23
C ALA A 193 -14.65 -0.10 6.40
N GLU A 194 -15.36 -0.16 7.52
CA GLU A 194 -16.45 0.77 7.83
C GLU A 194 -15.97 2.24 7.88
N ARG A 195 -14.80 2.49 8.45
CA ARG A 195 -14.19 3.84 8.46
C ARG A 195 -13.91 4.33 7.05
N VAL A 196 -13.24 3.51 6.24
CA VAL A 196 -12.84 3.87 4.88
C VAL A 196 -14.06 4.11 3.99
N ASN A 197 -15.07 3.24 4.07
CA ASN A 197 -16.32 3.41 3.33
C ASN A 197 -17.04 4.69 3.74
N GLY A 198 -17.12 4.99 5.04
CA GLY A 198 -17.71 6.23 5.53
C GLY A 198 -16.98 7.49 5.05
N GLU A 199 -15.65 7.44 4.95
CA GLU A 199 -14.84 8.53 4.38
C GLU A 199 -15.12 8.71 2.87
N ILE A 200 -15.24 7.61 2.10
CA ILE A 200 -15.58 7.64 0.67
C ILE A 200 -17.00 8.24 0.47
N GLU A 201 -17.99 7.71 1.19
CA GLU A 201 -19.38 8.20 1.11
C GLU A 201 -19.48 9.70 1.48
N ALA A 202 -18.77 10.11 2.53
CA ALA A 202 -18.75 11.51 2.96
C ALA A 202 -18.12 12.43 1.90
N ALA A 203 -17.04 11.97 1.24
CA ALA A 203 -16.41 12.71 0.16
C ALA A 203 -17.36 12.84 -1.04
N GLN A 204 -17.96 11.74 -1.49
CA GLN A 204 -18.88 11.71 -2.63
C GLN A 204 -20.13 12.56 -2.38
N ALA A 205 -20.64 12.61 -1.13
CA ALA A 205 -21.80 13.42 -0.78
C ALA A 205 -21.56 14.94 -0.93
N ARG A 206 -20.31 15.37 -1.09
CA ARG A 206 -19.96 16.79 -1.34
C ARG A 206 -20.06 17.17 -2.80
N VAL A 207 -20.05 16.21 -3.72
CA VAL A 207 -20.15 16.48 -5.15
C VAL A 207 -21.55 17.02 -5.45
N ALA A 208 -21.61 18.22 -6.01
CA ALA A 208 -22.87 18.85 -6.38
C ALA A 208 -23.45 18.21 -7.65
N ASP A 209 -24.73 17.88 -7.61
CA ASP A 209 -25.48 17.46 -8.82
C ASP A 209 -25.96 18.73 -9.57
N ASP A 210 -25.01 19.54 -10.02
CA ASP A 210 -25.27 20.80 -10.74
C ASP A 210 -25.03 20.70 -12.26
N GLY A 211 -24.67 19.47 -12.74
CA GLY A 211 -24.38 19.19 -14.13
C GLY A 211 -23.02 19.70 -14.60
N SER A 212 -22.12 20.06 -13.70
CA SER A 212 -20.73 20.34 -13.99
C SER A 212 -19.94 19.03 -13.91
N ASP A 213 -19.77 18.35 -15.04
CA ASP A 213 -18.98 17.11 -15.13
C ASP A 213 -17.63 17.44 -15.80
N PRO A 214 -16.61 17.95 -15.07
CA PRO A 214 -15.33 18.28 -15.67
C PRO A 214 -14.64 17.02 -16.22
N THR A 215 -13.99 17.16 -17.36
CA THR A 215 -13.16 16.08 -17.92
C THR A 215 -11.76 16.12 -17.30
N VAL A 216 -11.33 15.00 -16.76
CA VAL A 216 -10.05 14.87 -16.05
C VAL A 216 -9.18 13.80 -16.73
N ALA A 217 -7.96 14.16 -17.10
CA ALA A 217 -6.97 13.19 -17.56
C ALA A 217 -5.94 12.90 -16.46
N PHE A 218 -5.73 11.63 -16.17
CA PHE A 218 -4.56 11.23 -15.38
C PHE A 218 -3.40 10.92 -16.34
N VAL A 219 -2.30 11.69 -16.20
CA VAL A 219 -1.08 11.49 -16.98
C VAL A 219 0.03 10.99 -16.08
N TYR A 220 0.33 9.70 -16.24
CA TYR A 220 1.42 9.06 -15.51
C TYR A 220 2.77 9.46 -16.11
N VAL A 221 3.65 9.98 -15.26
CA VAL A 221 4.99 10.43 -15.66
C VAL A 221 6.03 9.79 -14.76
N ARG A 222 7.09 9.23 -15.36
CA ARG A 222 8.35 8.83 -14.67
C ARG A 222 9.56 9.26 -15.48
N GLY A 223 9.78 10.58 -15.52
CA GLY A 223 10.79 11.18 -16.37
C GLY A 223 10.41 11.20 -17.85
N PRO A 224 11.30 11.70 -18.73
CA PRO A 224 10.94 12.03 -20.12
C PRO A 224 10.67 10.83 -21.03
N GLN A 225 11.03 9.62 -20.61
CA GLN A 225 10.87 8.40 -21.40
C GLN A 225 9.59 7.61 -21.04
N VAL A 226 8.95 7.95 -19.92
CA VAL A 226 7.78 7.25 -19.41
C VAL A 226 6.68 8.27 -19.19
N VAL A 227 5.82 8.43 -20.22
CA VAL A 227 4.66 9.33 -20.17
C VAL A 227 3.48 8.57 -20.77
N PHE A 228 2.47 8.29 -19.96
CA PHE A 228 1.28 7.54 -20.34
C PHE A 228 0.01 8.30 -19.98
N LEU A 229 -0.97 8.22 -20.86
CA LEU A 229 -2.35 8.55 -20.53
C LEU A 229 -3.02 7.29 -19.98
N PHE A 230 -3.61 7.39 -18.79
CA PHE A 230 -4.40 6.32 -18.22
C PHE A 230 -5.86 6.46 -18.62
N GLY A 231 -6.55 5.33 -18.73
CA GLY A 231 -7.95 5.27 -19.12
C GLY A 231 -8.69 4.12 -18.45
N ALA A 232 -9.63 3.51 -19.14
CA ALA A 232 -10.53 2.51 -18.59
C ALA A 232 -9.81 1.33 -17.90
N GLY A 233 -10.32 0.95 -16.71
CA GLY A 233 -9.78 -0.17 -15.94
C GLY A 233 -8.58 0.18 -15.05
N MET A 234 -8.21 1.46 -14.96
CA MET A 234 -7.18 1.93 -14.03
C MET A 234 -7.82 2.43 -12.71
N PRO A 235 -7.12 2.30 -11.56
CA PRO A 235 -7.62 2.82 -10.28
C PRO A 235 -7.93 4.32 -10.33
N THR A 236 -7.21 5.09 -11.14
CA THR A 236 -7.44 6.52 -11.35
C THR A 236 -8.79 6.84 -11.96
N GLN A 237 -9.36 5.94 -12.76
CA GLN A 237 -10.73 6.08 -13.26
C GLN A 237 -11.72 6.09 -12.09
N ALA A 238 -11.57 5.16 -11.14
CA ALA A 238 -12.46 5.12 -9.97
C ALA A 238 -12.38 6.40 -9.12
N MET A 239 -11.19 6.99 -8.98
CA MET A 239 -11.00 8.26 -8.29
C MET A 239 -11.67 9.42 -9.03
N ILE A 240 -11.49 9.49 -10.35
CA ILE A 240 -12.06 10.55 -11.18
C ILE A 240 -13.59 10.47 -11.19
N GLU A 241 -14.14 9.28 -11.46
CA GLU A 241 -15.60 9.07 -11.51
C GLU A 241 -16.22 9.19 -10.09
N GLY A 242 -15.51 8.74 -9.06
CA GLY A 242 -15.90 8.90 -7.66
C GLY A 242 -15.99 10.37 -7.23
N ALA A 243 -15.24 11.25 -7.87
CA ALA A 243 -15.31 12.70 -7.69
C ALA A 243 -16.37 13.37 -8.58
N GLY A 244 -17.24 12.60 -9.25
CA GLY A 244 -18.26 13.18 -10.16
C GLY A 244 -17.71 13.77 -11.45
N ALA A 245 -16.49 13.37 -11.84
CA ALA A 245 -15.85 13.84 -13.07
C ALA A 245 -15.82 12.75 -14.15
N ILE A 246 -15.53 13.13 -15.39
CA ILE A 246 -15.39 12.22 -16.51
C ILE A 246 -13.91 11.90 -16.70
N ASP A 247 -13.54 10.60 -16.73
CA ASP A 247 -12.18 10.19 -17.10
C ASP A 247 -11.99 10.43 -18.61
N ALA A 248 -11.18 11.43 -18.95
CA ALA A 248 -10.94 11.84 -20.32
C ALA A 248 -10.22 10.77 -21.16
N GLY A 249 -9.35 9.97 -20.53
CA GLY A 249 -8.70 8.83 -21.18
C GLY A 249 -9.70 7.74 -21.53
N ALA A 250 -10.51 7.31 -20.56
CA ALA A 250 -11.54 6.29 -20.76
C ALA A 250 -12.60 6.76 -21.79
N ALA A 251 -13.08 8.01 -21.69
CA ALA A 251 -14.04 8.59 -22.62
C ALA A 251 -13.50 8.68 -24.05
N SER A 252 -12.17 8.82 -24.22
CA SER A 252 -11.50 8.79 -25.53
C SER A 252 -11.21 7.38 -26.05
N GLY A 253 -11.64 6.33 -25.32
CA GLY A 253 -11.45 4.93 -25.70
C GLY A 253 -10.08 4.35 -25.34
N VAL A 254 -9.31 5.00 -24.49
CA VAL A 254 -8.07 4.46 -23.93
C VAL A 254 -8.42 3.39 -22.88
N ALA A 255 -7.86 2.20 -23.01
CA ALA A 255 -7.97 1.11 -22.05
C ALA A 255 -6.59 0.85 -21.43
N GLY A 256 -6.53 0.82 -20.09
CA GLY A 256 -5.27 0.70 -19.38
C GLY A 256 -4.33 1.90 -19.59
N PRO A 257 -3.01 1.70 -19.42
CA PRO A 257 -2.00 2.70 -19.71
C PRO A 257 -1.66 2.71 -21.21
N ALA A 258 -1.76 3.87 -21.86
CA ALA A 258 -1.34 4.06 -23.25
C ALA A 258 -0.26 5.13 -23.34
N PRO A 259 0.76 4.98 -24.20
CA PRO A 259 1.74 6.05 -24.44
C PRO A 259 1.02 7.36 -24.78
N LEU A 260 1.40 8.44 -24.10
CA LEU A 260 0.83 9.76 -24.38
C LEU A 260 1.26 10.21 -25.75
N THR A 261 0.29 10.47 -26.63
CA THR A 261 0.51 11.13 -27.92
C THR A 261 -0.18 12.49 -27.94
N PRO A 262 0.35 13.47 -28.71
CA PRO A 262 -0.32 14.77 -28.84
C PRO A 262 -1.77 14.64 -29.28
N GLU A 263 -2.03 13.75 -30.25
CA GLU A 263 -3.35 13.52 -30.81
C GLU A 263 -4.33 12.96 -29.78
N ALA A 264 -3.88 11.99 -28.95
CA ALA A 264 -4.70 11.40 -27.90
C ALA A 264 -5.07 12.44 -26.84
N LEU A 265 -4.11 13.27 -26.43
CA LEU A 265 -4.32 14.29 -25.41
C LEU A 265 -5.23 15.43 -25.93
N VAL A 266 -5.02 15.89 -27.16
CA VAL A 266 -5.88 16.90 -27.80
C VAL A 266 -7.31 16.36 -28.01
N ALA A 267 -7.45 15.08 -28.40
CA ALA A 267 -8.76 14.44 -28.56
C ALA A 267 -9.49 14.26 -27.22
N ALA A 268 -8.76 13.94 -26.16
CA ALA A 268 -9.30 13.84 -24.79
C ALA A 268 -9.74 15.21 -24.25
N ALA A 269 -9.11 16.30 -24.71
CA ALA A 269 -9.42 17.70 -24.36
C ALA A 269 -9.74 17.92 -22.87
N PRO A 270 -8.88 17.48 -21.93
CA PRO A 270 -9.18 17.53 -20.52
C PRO A 270 -9.27 18.96 -19.98
N ASP A 271 -10.25 19.19 -19.09
CA ASP A 271 -10.39 20.44 -18.33
C ASP A 271 -9.37 20.51 -17.17
N VAL A 272 -8.98 19.34 -16.65
CA VAL A 272 -7.99 19.18 -15.58
C VAL A 272 -7.04 18.04 -15.92
N ILE A 273 -5.77 18.21 -15.64
CA ILE A 273 -4.77 17.13 -15.71
C ILE A 273 -4.23 16.84 -14.31
N VAL A 274 -4.26 15.56 -13.92
CA VAL A 274 -3.68 15.05 -12.68
C VAL A 274 -2.39 14.32 -12.98
N LEU A 275 -1.37 14.55 -12.16
CA LEU A 275 0.00 14.04 -12.34
C LEU A 275 0.54 13.45 -11.01
N PRO A 276 1.38 12.40 -11.05
CA PRO A 276 2.18 12.01 -9.89
C PRO A 276 3.22 13.08 -9.58
N GLU A 277 3.30 13.49 -8.30
CA GLU A 277 4.19 14.57 -7.84
C GLU A 277 5.68 14.26 -8.09
N ALA A 278 6.11 13.06 -7.71
CA ALA A 278 7.47 12.59 -7.92
C ALA A 278 7.82 12.48 -9.41
N GLY A 279 6.85 12.05 -10.23
CA GLY A 279 7.00 11.94 -11.68
C GLY A 279 7.15 13.30 -12.34
N LEU A 280 6.33 14.26 -11.95
CA LEU A 280 6.40 15.65 -12.42
C LEU A 280 7.75 16.28 -12.06
N ALA A 281 8.22 16.09 -10.82
CA ALA A 281 9.54 16.56 -10.39
C ALA A 281 10.69 15.92 -11.20
N ALA A 282 10.61 14.60 -11.45
CA ALA A 282 11.60 13.88 -12.25
C ALA A 282 11.62 14.31 -13.74
N LEU A 283 10.49 14.79 -14.25
CA LEU A 283 10.40 15.35 -15.60
C LEU A 283 11.09 16.73 -15.70
N GLY A 284 11.19 17.46 -14.60
CA GLY A 284 11.72 18.82 -14.52
C GLY A 284 10.68 19.88 -14.17
N GLY A 285 9.53 19.45 -13.63
CA GLY A 285 8.45 20.33 -13.16
C GLY A 285 7.40 20.66 -14.23
N VAL A 286 6.52 21.59 -13.86
CA VAL A 286 5.35 22.00 -14.68
C VAL A 286 5.77 22.51 -16.05
N GLU A 287 6.81 23.33 -16.13
CA GLU A 287 7.29 23.90 -17.40
C GLU A 287 7.78 22.82 -18.37
N ALA A 288 8.47 21.80 -17.85
CA ALA A 288 8.91 20.66 -18.65
C ALA A 288 7.73 19.81 -19.13
N PHE A 289 6.71 19.64 -18.32
CA PHE A 289 5.47 18.96 -18.72
C PHE A 289 4.73 19.73 -19.80
N GLN A 290 4.55 21.04 -19.64
CA GLN A 290 3.90 21.91 -20.62
C GLN A 290 4.64 21.99 -21.96
N ALA A 291 5.96 21.73 -21.96
CA ALA A 291 6.76 21.67 -23.18
C ALA A 291 6.59 20.36 -23.96
N LEU A 292 5.92 19.34 -23.41
CA LEU A 292 5.62 18.12 -24.16
C LEU A 292 4.64 18.42 -25.30
N PRO A 293 4.80 17.77 -26.47
CA PRO A 293 3.92 17.99 -27.62
C PRO A 293 2.45 17.73 -27.29
N GLY A 294 1.57 18.65 -27.64
CA GLY A 294 0.13 18.57 -27.44
C GLY A 294 -0.36 18.99 -26.04
N VAL A 295 0.53 19.15 -25.08
CA VAL A 295 0.16 19.48 -23.69
C VAL A 295 -0.29 20.95 -23.57
N ALA A 296 0.46 21.88 -24.16
CA ALA A 296 0.16 23.31 -24.09
C ALA A 296 -1.18 23.69 -24.77
N GLU A 297 -1.66 22.84 -25.67
CA GLU A 297 -2.90 23.06 -26.44
C GLU A 297 -4.14 22.59 -25.67
N THR A 298 -3.99 21.89 -24.54
CA THR A 298 -5.12 21.38 -23.74
C THR A 298 -5.84 22.50 -22.98
N PRO A 299 -7.16 22.40 -22.78
CA PRO A 299 -7.92 23.30 -21.92
C PRO A 299 -7.31 23.40 -20.52
N ALA A 300 -6.89 22.26 -19.94
CA ALA A 300 -6.27 22.17 -18.61
C ALA A 300 -5.05 23.08 -18.44
N VAL A 301 -4.15 23.09 -19.42
CA VAL A 301 -2.95 23.94 -19.37
C VAL A 301 -3.30 25.41 -19.59
N GLN A 302 -4.23 25.67 -20.50
CA GLN A 302 -4.67 27.05 -20.81
C GLN A 302 -5.38 27.73 -19.62
N SER A 303 -6.12 26.95 -18.80
CA SER A 303 -6.77 27.40 -17.58
C SER A 303 -5.85 27.37 -16.34
N GLY A 304 -4.70 26.67 -16.43
CA GLY A 304 -3.81 26.44 -15.29
C GLY A 304 -4.28 25.32 -14.34
N SER A 305 -5.18 24.46 -14.80
CA SER A 305 -5.80 23.37 -14.02
C SER A 305 -4.93 22.10 -14.04
N LEU A 306 -3.75 22.20 -13.44
CA LEU A 306 -2.83 21.09 -13.26
C LEU A 306 -2.78 20.74 -11.77
N LEU A 307 -3.18 19.51 -11.42
CA LEU A 307 -3.13 18.99 -10.06
C LEU A 307 -2.02 17.94 -9.95
N SER A 308 -1.39 17.85 -8.80
CA SER A 308 -0.41 16.78 -8.55
C SER A 308 -0.56 16.22 -7.15
N TYR A 309 -0.42 14.89 -7.03
CA TYR A 309 -0.56 14.16 -5.80
C TYR A 309 0.57 13.14 -5.63
N ASP A 310 0.83 12.77 -4.39
CA ASP A 310 1.61 11.57 -4.10
C ASP A 310 0.98 10.35 -4.80
N GLU A 311 1.81 9.53 -5.45
CA GLU A 311 1.35 8.41 -6.28
C GLU A 311 0.56 7.39 -5.45
N ALA A 312 1.08 7.00 -4.27
CA ALA A 312 0.42 6.03 -3.42
C ALA A 312 -0.89 6.57 -2.82
N PHE A 313 -0.95 7.87 -2.55
CA PHE A 313 -2.15 8.51 -2.01
C PHE A 313 -3.29 8.54 -3.01
N PHE A 314 -3.01 8.83 -4.28
CA PHE A 314 -4.06 8.99 -5.29
C PHE A 314 -4.35 7.71 -6.09
N PHE A 315 -3.36 6.85 -6.27
CA PHE A 315 -3.41 5.74 -7.23
C PHE A 315 -3.71 4.38 -6.60
N ASN A 316 -3.26 4.13 -5.35
CA ASN A 316 -3.22 2.75 -4.83
C ASN A 316 -4.56 2.23 -4.30
N LEU A 317 -5.60 3.04 -4.15
CA LEU A 317 -6.88 2.66 -3.52
C LEU A 317 -6.67 1.89 -2.20
N GLY A 318 -5.84 2.46 -1.33
CA GLY A 318 -5.57 1.95 0.03
C GLY A 318 -6.49 2.55 1.08
N PRO A 319 -6.20 2.36 2.38
CA PRO A 319 -7.02 2.86 3.49
C PRO A 319 -7.22 4.39 3.55
N ARG A 320 -6.41 5.16 2.82
CA ARG A 320 -6.53 6.63 2.72
C ARG A 320 -7.32 7.10 1.51
N VAL A 321 -7.95 6.18 0.76
CA VAL A 321 -8.65 6.53 -0.49
C VAL A 321 -9.78 7.56 -0.26
N GLY A 322 -10.53 7.47 0.85
CA GLY A 322 -11.57 8.44 1.18
C GLY A 322 -10.99 9.84 1.39
N GLN A 323 -9.84 9.96 2.07
CA GLN A 323 -9.13 11.22 2.27
C GLN A 323 -8.57 11.77 0.96
N ALA A 324 -8.05 10.89 0.09
CA ALA A 324 -7.56 11.27 -1.22
C ALA A 324 -8.69 11.78 -2.12
N LEU A 325 -9.85 11.12 -2.07
CA LEU A 325 -11.05 11.53 -2.80
C LEU A 325 -11.59 12.88 -2.31
N ASP A 326 -11.68 13.07 -0.99
CA ASP A 326 -12.11 14.35 -0.39
C ASP A 326 -11.19 15.52 -0.78
N ARG A 327 -9.88 15.26 -0.76
CA ARG A 327 -8.89 16.25 -1.21
C ARG A 327 -9.04 16.55 -2.69
N PHE A 328 -9.19 15.52 -3.52
CA PHE A 328 -9.34 15.67 -4.97
C PHE A 328 -10.62 16.46 -5.32
N ILE A 329 -11.76 16.15 -4.67
CA ILE A 329 -13.02 16.90 -4.83
C ILE A 329 -12.82 18.37 -4.45
N SER A 330 -12.12 18.66 -3.35
CA SER A 330 -11.84 20.03 -2.93
C SER A 330 -10.99 20.82 -3.94
N ASP A 331 -10.01 20.14 -4.56
CA ASP A 331 -9.15 20.77 -5.56
C ASP A 331 -9.84 20.89 -6.93
N LEU A 332 -10.76 19.95 -7.25
CA LEU A 332 -11.51 19.94 -8.50
C LEU A 332 -12.64 20.97 -8.49
N TYR A 333 -13.27 21.16 -7.33
CA TYR A 333 -14.41 22.06 -7.14
C TYR A 333 -14.11 23.09 -6.03
N PRO A 334 -13.26 24.09 -6.28
CA PRO A 334 -12.84 25.03 -5.23
C PRO A 334 -13.99 25.82 -4.60
N ASP A 335 -15.10 26.00 -5.32
CA ASP A 335 -16.29 26.69 -4.83
C ASP A 335 -17.10 25.87 -3.79
N LEU A 336 -16.82 24.56 -3.63
CA LEU A 336 -17.39 23.71 -2.59
C LEU A 336 -16.65 23.83 -1.24
N ALA A 337 -15.55 24.58 -1.18
CA ALA A 337 -14.69 24.68 0.00
C ALA A 337 -15.20 25.69 1.05
N ASP A 338 -16.31 26.39 0.80
CA ASP A 338 -16.98 27.34 1.72
C ASP A 338 -18.24 26.68 2.42
#